data_3368b24a48d6c6bcddb35e111dc9bcbe
#
_entry.id   3368b24a48d6c6bcddb35e111dc9bcbe
#
_cell.length_a   1.000
_cell.length_b   1.000
_cell.length_c   1.000
_cell.angle_alpha   90.00
_cell.angle_beta   90.00
_cell.angle_gamma   90.00
#
_symmetry.space_group_name_H-M   'P 1'
#
loop_
_entity.id
_entity.type
_entity.pdbx_description
1 polymer ?
#
loop_
_entity_poly.entity_id
_entity_poly.type
_entity_poly.pdbx_seq_one_letter_code
_entity_poly.pdbx_strand_id
1 'polypeptide(L)'
;MEIDWGSLRIPDLIQVKFGSADSYTKSQIGSCMHIPASTVHSGGCHCGRVRFEVEAPAHLQLDVCNCSMCQRSGYKHLIVPADRFKLLSGQDSLTTYTFNTGTARHLFCSFCGIKSFYVPRSHPDGFSVNANCLDDGTVTGVTLRQVDGRHWEAHYPDGKGAYDV
;
A
#
# COMPACT_ATOMS: atom_id res chain seq x y z
N MET A 1 33.31 -8.40 8.31
CA MET A 1 32.10 -9.24 8.18
C MET A 1 31.30 -8.62 7.05
N GLU A 2 31.59 -9.04 5.83
CA GLU A 2 30.89 -8.56 4.62
C GLU A 2 29.54 -9.28 4.56
N ILE A 3 28.47 -8.50 4.47
CA ILE A 3 27.11 -9.02 4.30
C ILE A 3 26.92 -9.21 2.80
N ASP A 4 26.80 -10.45 2.35
CA ASP A 4 26.46 -10.80 0.97
C ASP A 4 25.01 -10.38 0.67
N TRP A 5 24.86 -9.37 -0.19
CA TRP A 5 23.58 -8.82 -0.65
C TRP A 5 23.04 -9.49 -1.91
N GLY A 6 23.64 -10.61 -2.36
CA GLY A 6 23.50 -11.16 -3.72
C GLY A 6 22.34 -12.10 -3.98
N SER A 7 21.43 -12.40 -3.06
CA SER A 7 20.48 -13.51 -3.29
C SER A 7 19.05 -13.34 -2.81
N LEU A 8 18.53 -12.14 -2.68
CA LEU A 8 17.08 -11.95 -2.39
C LEU A 8 16.36 -11.40 -3.63
N ARG A 9 16.12 -12.28 -4.60
CA ARG A 9 15.10 -12.04 -5.64
C ARG A 9 13.73 -12.07 -4.94
N ILE A 10 12.90 -11.06 -5.21
CA ILE A 10 11.48 -11.09 -4.84
C ILE A 10 10.88 -12.26 -5.63
N PRO A 11 10.37 -13.33 -4.97
CA PRO A 11 9.75 -14.43 -5.69
C PRO A 11 8.51 -13.93 -6.42
N ASP A 12 8.28 -14.42 -7.62
CA ASP A 12 7.21 -14.28 -8.58
C ASP A 12 5.79 -13.99 -8.04
N LEU A 13 5.57 -12.85 -7.40
CA LEU A 13 4.27 -12.44 -6.87
C LEU A 13 3.52 -11.44 -7.76
N ILE A 14 4.05 -11.14 -8.96
CA ILE A 14 3.38 -10.27 -9.94
C ILE A 14 3.17 -11.04 -11.26
N GLN A 15 2.54 -12.20 -11.15
CA GLN A 15 1.88 -12.87 -12.28
C GLN A 15 0.40 -13.01 -11.94
N VAL A 16 -0.35 -11.93 -11.99
CA VAL A 16 -1.81 -12.02 -12.01
C VAL A 16 -2.23 -12.34 -13.43
N LYS A 17 -2.63 -13.59 -13.68
CA LYS A 17 -3.29 -14.01 -14.91
C LYS A 17 -4.63 -13.27 -15.00
N PHE A 18 -4.80 -12.45 -16.03
CA PHE A 18 -6.10 -11.92 -16.42
C PHE A 18 -7.01 -13.08 -16.84
N GLY A 19 -7.99 -13.40 -16.01
CA GLY A 19 -9.11 -14.24 -16.36
C GLY A 19 -10.10 -13.43 -17.20
N SER A 20 -10.55 -14.03 -18.31
CA SER A 20 -11.50 -13.48 -19.26
C SER A 20 -12.83 -13.04 -18.61
N ALA A 21 -13.34 -11.90 -19.05
CA ALA A 21 -14.65 -11.39 -18.69
C ALA A 21 -15.75 -12.35 -19.15
N ASP A 22 -16.51 -12.91 -18.23
CA ASP A 22 -17.77 -13.58 -18.49
C ASP A 22 -18.93 -12.79 -17.88
N SER A 23 -19.82 -12.44 -18.77
CA SER A 23 -21.17 -11.87 -18.67
C SER A 23 -21.86 -11.90 -17.30
N TYR A 24 -22.02 -10.71 -16.69
CA TYR A 24 -22.94 -10.53 -15.58
C TYR A 24 -24.24 -9.91 -16.06
N THR A 25 -25.33 -10.63 -15.92
CA THR A 25 -26.67 -10.21 -16.32
C THR A 25 -27.24 -9.13 -15.40
N LYS A 26 -27.79 -8.12 -16.03
CA LYS A 26 -28.41 -6.92 -15.49
C LYS A 26 -29.79 -7.27 -14.90
N SER A 27 -29.91 -7.45 -13.58
CA SER A 27 -31.19 -7.24 -12.87
C SER A 27 -30.97 -7.23 -11.34
N GLN A 28 -30.83 -6.06 -10.76
CA GLN A 28 -31.43 -5.62 -9.49
C GLN A 28 -31.00 -4.16 -9.24
N ILE A 29 -31.90 -3.25 -9.65
CA ILE A 29 -31.79 -1.84 -9.34
C ILE A 29 -32.38 -1.67 -7.93
N GLY A 30 -31.50 -1.44 -6.95
CA GLY A 30 -31.90 -1.14 -5.60
C GLY A 30 -30.75 -0.51 -4.83
N SER A 31 -30.86 0.78 -4.52
CA SER A 31 -29.94 1.60 -3.72
C SER A 31 -28.62 1.92 -4.40
N CYS A 32 -28.56 3.11 -5.00
CA CYS A 32 -27.33 3.71 -5.54
C CYS A 32 -26.38 3.99 -4.36
N MET A 33 -25.54 3.01 -3.98
CA MET A 33 -24.33 3.32 -3.23
C MET A 33 -23.47 4.17 -4.16
N HIS A 34 -23.32 5.44 -3.82
CA HIS A 34 -22.41 6.35 -4.50
C HIS A 34 -20.98 5.86 -4.22
N ILE A 35 -20.47 4.97 -5.07
CA ILE A 35 -19.06 4.61 -5.08
C ILE A 35 -18.33 5.89 -5.48
N PRO A 36 -17.49 6.49 -4.63
CA PRO A 36 -16.75 7.69 -4.99
C PRO A 36 -15.91 7.39 -6.23
N ALA A 37 -15.92 8.31 -7.20
CA ALA A 37 -15.15 8.15 -8.42
C ALA A 37 -13.68 7.88 -8.09
N SER A 38 -13.15 6.77 -8.58
CA SER A 38 -11.74 6.41 -8.39
C SER A 38 -10.87 7.32 -9.24
N THR A 39 -9.73 7.74 -8.70
CA THR A 39 -8.71 8.57 -9.35
C THR A 39 -7.39 7.82 -9.32
N VAL A 40 -6.62 7.88 -10.40
CA VAL A 40 -5.26 7.36 -10.42
C VAL A 40 -4.32 8.42 -9.85
N HIS A 41 -3.65 8.07 -8.76
CA HIS A 41 -2.61 8.87 -8.14
C HIS A 41 -1.25 8.30 -8.51
N SER A 42 -0.35 9.12 -9.04
CA SER A 42 1.05 8.76 -9.22
C SER A 42 1.87 9.09 -7.97
N GLY A 43 2.99 8.37 -7.79
CA GLY A 43 3.88 8.64 -6.68
C GLY A 43 5.21 7.90 -6.82
N GLY A 44 6.08 8.07 -5.82
CA GLY A 44 7.37 7.39 -5.85
C GLY A 44 8.29 7.77 -4.69
N CYS A 45 9.55 7.34 -4.80
CA CYS A 45 10.60 7.70 -3.85
C CYS A 45 11.22 9.07 -4.22
N HIS A 46 11.93 9.68 -3.28
CA HIS A 46 12.55 10.99 -3.46
C HIS A 46 13.50 11.08 -4.67
N CYS A 47 14.30 10.05 -4.93
CA CYS A 47 15.25 10.06 -6.06
C CYS A 47 14.63 9.66 -7.41
N GLY A 48 13.33 9.36 -7.46
CA GLY A 48 12.58 9.03 -8.68
C GLY A 48 12.80 7.62 -9.24
N ARG A 49 13.69 6.79 -8.67
CA ARG A 49 13.94 5.43 -9.15
C ARG A 49 12.73 4.51 -8.98
N VAL A 50 12.05 4.61 -7.86
CA VAL A 50 10.82 3.87 -7.58
C VAL A 50 9.63 4.75 -7.93
N ARG A 51 8.80 4.28 -8.86
CA ARG A 51 7.57 4.97 -9.30
C ARG A 51 6.41 3.99 -9.29
N PHE A 52 5.24 4.46 -8.90
CA PHE A 52 4.01 3.67 -8.85
C PHE A 52 2.79 4.50 -9.22
N GLU A 53 1.69 3.80 -9.50
CA GLU A 53 0.33 4.31 -9.58
C GLU A 53 -0.53 3.59 -8.56
N VAL A 54 -1.52 4.30 -8.00
CA VAL A 54 -2.50 3.73 -7.08
C VAL A 54 -3.88 4.33 -7.38
N GLU A 55 -4.90 3.48 -7.43
CA GLU A 55 -6.28 3.88 -7.61
C GLU A 55 -6.97 4.05 -6.26
N ALA A 56 -7.45 5.27 -5.98
CA ALA A 56 -8.18 5.61 -4.77
C ALA A 56 -9.10 6.82 -5.02
N PRO A 57 -10.05 7.15 -4.13
CA PRO A 57 -10.81 8.39 -4.22
C PRO A 57 -9.89 9.61 -4.16
N ALA A 58 -10.28 10.71 -4.83
CA ALA A 58 -9.50 11.97 -4.78
C ALA A 58 -9.46 12.59 -3.37
N HIS A 59 -10.46 12.32 -2.52
CA HIS A 59 -10.44 12.62 -1.08
C HIS A 59 -9.99 11.36 -0.34
N LEU A 60 -8.78 11.37 0.22
CA LEU A 60 -8.18 10.19 0.82
C LEU A 60 -8.59 10.01 2.29
N GLN A 61 -8.90 8.78 2.68
CA GLN A 61 -8.89 8.35 4.07
C GLN A 61 -7.54 7.71 4.38
N LEU A 62 -6.82 8.24 5.36
CA LEU A 62 -5.47 7.80 5.69
C LEU A 62 -5.38 7.38 7.14
N ASP A 63 -4.73 6.25 7.38
CA ASP A 63 -4.41 5.80 8.72
C ASP A 63 -3.09 6.38 9.22
N VAL A 64 -3.10 6.85 10.47
CA VAL A 64 -1.91 7.29 11.21
C VAL A 64 -1.70 6.35 12.39
N CYS A 65 -0.70 5.48 12.24
CA CYS A 65 -0.41 4.43 13.21
C CYS A 65 0.65 4.88 14.21
N ASN A 66 0.44 4.59 15.50
CA ASN A 66 1.36 4.93 16.59
C ASN A 66 2.42 3.86 16.88
N CYS A 67 2.51 2.76 16.08
CA CYS A 67 3.55 1.76 16.29
C CYS A 67 4.95 2.33 16.05
N SER A 68 5.98 1.66 16.58
CA SER A 68 7.37 2.14 16.53
C SER A 68 7.90 2.38 15.12
N MET A 69 7.47 1.57 14.14
CA MET A 69 7.88 1.71 12.74
C MET A 69 7.22 2.91 12.07
N CYS A 70 5.89 3.01 12.16
CA CYS A 70 5.12 4.07 11.49
C CYS A 70 5.43 5.44 12.07
N GLN A 71 5.57 5.52 13.41
CA GLN A 71 5.90 6.76 14.10
C GLN A 71 7.29 7.30 13.70
N ARG A 72 8.32 6.41 13.60
CA ARG A 72 9.68 6.81 13.19
C ARG A 72 9.77 7.22 11.72
N SER A 73 8.94 6.63 10.86
CA SER A 73 8.94 6.92 9.41
C SER A 73 7.98 8.04 8.99
N GLY A 74 7.16 8.58 9.92
CA GLY A 74 6.14 9.59 9.59
C GLY A 74 5.12 9.10 8.55
N TYR A 75 4.81 7.79 8.56
CA TYR A 75 4.06 7.14 7.52
C TYR A 75 2.56 7.41 7.64
N LYS A 76 1.91 7.85 6.55
CA LYS A 76 0.46 7.98 6.41
C LYS A 76 -0.03 6.90 5.46
N HIS A 77 -0.87 6.00 5.97
CA HIS A 77 -1.25 4.80 5.25
C HIS A 77 -2.46 5.05 4.35
N LEU A 78 -2.28 4.88 3.03
CA LEU A 78 -3.34 4.62 2.07
C LEU A 78 -3.29 3.12 1.77
N ILE A 79 -4.26 2.36 2.28
CA ILE A 79 -4.29 0.91 2.13
C ILE A 79 -5.24 0.54 0.98
N VAL A 80 -4.72 -0.19 0.01
CA VAL A 80 -5.45 -0.60 -1.19
C VAL A 80 -5.25 -2.08 -1.48
N PRO A 81 -6.23 -2.76 -2.09
CA PRO A 81 -6.04 -4.11 -2.61
C PRO A 81 -5.01 -4.12 -3.75
N ALA A 82 -4.41 -5.29 -4.02
CA ALA A 82 -3.28 -5.39 -4.95
C ALA A 82 -3.62 -4.98 -6.38
N ASP A 83 -4.86 -5.17 -6.83
CA ASP A 83 -5.35 -4.82 -8.17
C ASP A 83 -5.47 -3.30 -8.39
N ARG A 84 -5.45 -2.50 -7.31
CA ARG A 84 -5.43 -1.03 -7.35
C ARG A 84 -4.04 -0.41 -7.23
N PHE A 85 -3.00 -1.21 -7.18
CA PHE A 85 -1.62 -0.76 -7.09
C PHE A 85 -0.79 -1.28 -8.25
N LYS A 86 0.00 -0.40 -8.89
CA LYS A 86 0.89 -0.75 -9.99
C LYS A 86 2.27 -0.15 -9.78
N LEU A 87 3.28 -1.00 -9.62
CA LEU A 87 4.68 -0.56 -9.66
C LEU A 87 5.09 -0.31 -11.11
N LEU A 88 5.52 0.91 -11.44
CA LEU A 88 5.92 1.32 -12.79
C LEU A 88 7.41 1.11 -13.02
N SER A 89 8.24 1.37 -12.01
CA SER A 89 9.70 1.21 -12.08
C SER A 89 10.32 1.02 -10.71
N GLY A 90 11.57 0.55 -10.70
CA GLY A 90 12.40 0.50 -9.49
C GLY A 90 12.28 -0.79 -8.69
N GLN A 91 11.77 -1.87 -9.26
CA GLN A 91 11.75 -3.20 -8.64
C GLN A 91 13.12 -3.57 -8.05
N ASP A 92 14.19 -3.40 -8.84
CA ASP A 92 15.58 -3.74 -8.46
C ASP A 92 16.21 -2.70 -7.50
N SER A 93 15.53 -1.59 -7.27
CA SER A 93 15.93 -0.53 -6.35
C SER A 93 15.26 -0.63 -4.98
N LEU A 94 14.51 -1.69 -4.72
CA LEU A 94 13.81 -1.91 -3.46
C LEU A 94 14.61 -2.84 -2.55
N THR A 95 14.68 -2.46 -1.27
CA THR A 95 15.18 -3.31 -0.19
C THR A 95 14.04 -3.60 0.77
N THR A 96 14.01 -4.82 1.31
CA THR A 96 12.97 -5.26 2.25
C THR A 96 13.52 -5.36 3.66
N TYR A 97 12.78 -4.81 4.62
CA TYR A 97 12.99 -4.99 6.05
C TYR A 97 11.78 -5.68 6.68
N THR A 98 12.02 -6.67 7.50
CA THR A 98 10.98 -7.39 8.26
C THR A 98 11.35 -7.45 9.74
N PHE A 99 10.35 -7.54 10.62
CA PHE A 99 10.53 -7.72 12.06
C PHE A 99 9.31 -8.41 12.69
N ASN A 100 9.37 -8.76 13.97
CA ASN A 100 8.35 -9.51 14.70
C ASN A 100 7.94 -10.79 13.94
N THR A 101 6.69 -10.87 13.50
CA THR A 101 6.13 -12.05 12.79
C THR A 101 6.71 -12.23 11.39
N GLY A 102 7.41 -11.23 10.82
CA GLY A 102 7.89 -11.26 9.45
C GLY A 102 6.79 -11.11 8.38
N THR A 103 5.52 -11.00 8.77
CA THR A 103 4.38 -10.90 7.83
C THR A 103 4.42 -9.58 7.05
N ALA A 104 4.65 -8.46 7.76
CA ALA A 104 4.79 -7.16 7.09
C ALA A 104 6.14 -7.08 6.36
N ARG A 105 6.12 -6.68 5.08
CA ARG A 105 7.31 -6.48 4.27
C ARG A 105 7.50 -4.99 4.00
N HIS A 106 8.38 -4.36 4.78
CA HIS A 106 8.67 -2.93 4.67
C HIS A 106 9.65 -2.68 3.54
N LEU A 107 9.15 -2.21 2.40
CA LEU A 107 9.91 -1.90 1.20
C LEU A 107 10.37 -0.45 1.23
N PHE A 108 11.63 -0.20 0.89
CA PHE A 108 12.17 1.16 0.76
C PHE A 108 13.22 1.21 -0.36
N CYS A 109 13.38 2.40 -0.92
CA CYS A 109 14.38 2.61 -1.96
C CYS A 109 15.79 2.45 -1.37
N SER A 110 16.61 1.56 -1.94
CA SER A 110 17.98 1.31 -1.49
C SER A 110 18.94 2.49 -1.72
N PHE A 111 18.55 3.46 -2.57
CA PHE A 111 19.35 4.64 -2.88
C PHE A 111 19.01 5.85 -2.00
N CYS A 112 17.74 6.13 -1.76
CA CYS A 112 17.34 7.33 -0.99
C CYS A 112 16.65 7.01 0.35
N GLY A 113 16.44 5.72 0.68
CA GLY A 113 15.85 5.28 1.95
C GLY A 113 14.35 5.52 2.09
N ILE A 114 13.68 6.15 1.11
CA ILE A 114 12.26 6.45 1.22
C ILE A 114 11.41 5.19 1.11
N LYS A 115 10.54 5.01 2.11
CA LYS A 115 9.54 3.95 2.16
C LYS A 115 8.25 4.44 1.49
N SER A 116 8.14 4.23 0.18
CA SER A 116 7.01 4.72 -0.62
C SER A 116 5.78 3.85 -0.49
N PHE A 117 5.95 2.56 -0.33
CA PHE A 117 4.88 1.58 -0.12
C PHE A 117 5.42 0.34 0.59
N TYR A 118 4.53 -0.52 1.09
CA TYR A 118 4.89 -1.80 1.69
C TYR A 118 3.70 -2.75 1.72
N VAL A 119 3.96 -4.04 2.02
CA VAL A 119 2.90 -5.03 2.27
C VAL A 119 2.60 -5.06 3.76
N PRO A 120 1.42 -4.60 4.22
CA PRO A 120 1.11 -4.51 5.64
C PRO A 120 0.67 -5.87 6.22
N ARG A 121 0.84 -6.04 7.53
CA ARG A 121 0.39 -7.23 8.25
C ARG A 121 -1.14 -7.39 8.20
N SER A 122 -1.88 -6.29 8.24
CA SER A 122 -3.35 -6.27 8.19
C SER A 122 -3.94 -6.68 6.84
N HIS A 123 -3.20 -6.45 5.76
CA HIS A 123 -3.63 -6.69 4.38
C HIS A 123 -2.47 -7.34 3.60
N PRO A 124 -2.17 -8.63 3.88
CA PRO A 124 -1.03 -9.30 3.24
C PRO A 124 -1.24 -9.52 1.74
N ASP A 125 -2.46 -9.36 1.27
CA ASP A 125 -2.95 -9.43 -0.12
C ASP A 125 -3.06 -8.06 -0.81
N GLY A 126 -2.57 -6.99 -0.18
CA GLY A 126 -2.62 -5.63 -0.68
C GLY A 126 -1.38 -4.81 -0.38
N PHE A 127 -1.48 -3.52 -0.61
CA PHE A 127 -0.40 -2.57 -0.38
C PHE A 127 -0.86 -1.42 0.52
N SER A 128 0.06 -0.95 1.34
CA SER A 128 -0.06 0.33 2.01
C SER A 128 0.89 1.31 1.33
N VAL A 129 0.34 2.35 0.73
CA VAL A 129 1.08 3.44 0.08
C VAL A 129 1.29 4.56 1.08
N ASN A 130 2.49 5.14 1.09
CA ASN A 130 2.76 6.34 1.88
C ASN A 130 2.20 7.57 1.16
N ALA A 131 1.12 8.14 1.68
CA ALA A 131 0.48 9.30 1.07
C ALA A 131 1.42 10.52 0.96
N ASN A 132 2.48 10.60 1.78
CA ASN A 132 3.52 11.64 1.64
C ASN A 132 4.41 11.43 0.39
N CYS A 133 4.29 10.30 -0.30
CA CYS A 133 5.02 9.97 -1.52
C CYS A 133 4.16 10.07 -2.78
N LEU A 134 2.91 10.53 -2.67
CA LEU A 134 2.08 10.85 -3.82
C LEU A 134 2.54 12.18 -4.45
N ASP A 135 2.44 12.25 -5.77
CA ASP A 135 2.68 13.50 -6.51
C ASP A 135 1.51 14.47 -6.31
N ASP A 136 1.76 15.75 -6.47
CA ASP A 136 0.75 16.80 -6.35
C ASP A 136 -0.30 16.73 -7.47
N GLY A 137 -1.49 17.26 -7.19
CA GLY A 137 -2.51 17.58 -8.20
C GLY A 137 -3.73 16.66 -8.24
N THR A 138 -3.67 15.44 -7.68
CA THR A 138 -4.80 14.50 -7.72
C THR A 138 -5.54 14.35 -6.39
N VAL A 139 -4.90 14.73 -5.28
CA VAL A 139 -5.49 14.67 -3.95
C VAL A 139 -6.23 15.98 -3.66
N THR A 140 -7.56 15.90 -3.44
CA THR A 140 -8.41 17.08 -3.16
C THR A 140 -8.62 17.32 -1.67
N GLY A 141 -8.37 16.33 -0.83
CA GLY A 141 -8.51 16.43 0.63
C GLY A 141 -8.08 15.15 1.33
N VAL A 142 -7.92 15.24 2.65
CA VAL A 142 -7.46 14.12 3.48
C VAL A 142 -8.24 14.08 4.77
N THR A 143 -8.76 12.90 5.13
CA THR A 143 -9.29 12.58 6.46
C THR A 143 -8.31 11.62 7.15
N LEU A 144 -7.91 11.94 8.38
CA LEU A 144 -6.97 11.11 9.14
C LEU A 144 -7.69 10.29 10.19
N ARG A 145 -7.43 8.97 10.21
CA ARG A 145 -7.89 8.03 11.25
C ARG A 145 -6.68 7.59 12.10
N GLN A 146 -6.80 7.72 13.41
CA GLN A 146 -5.76 7.24 14.33
C GLN A 146 -5.91 5.74 14.56
N VAL A 147 -4.79 5.01 14.45
CA VAL A 147 -4.73 3.55 14.66
C VAL A 147 -3.73 3.24 15.77
N ASP A 148 -4.18 2.49 16.78
CA ASP A 148 -3.32 2.03 17.87
C ASP A 148 -2.58 0.73 17.50
N GLY A 149 -1.55 0.87 16.69
CA GLY A 149 -0.71 -0.25 16.30
C GLY A 149 0.27 -0.73 17.37
N ARG A 150 0.34 -0.07 18.55
CA ARG A 150 1.07 -0.57 19.72
C ARG A 150 0.35 -1.74 20.36
N HIS A 151 -0.98 -1.73 20.31
CA HIS A 151 -1.84 -2.79 20.83
C HIS A 151 -2.53 -3.52 19.67
N TRP A 152 -1.72 -3.93 18.67
CA TRP A 152 -2.17 -4.54 17.41
C TRP A 152 -3.17 -5.67 17.60
N GLU A 153 -2.89 -6.61 18.50
CA GLU A 153 -3.69 -7.82 18.71
C GLU A 153 -5.09 -7.51 19.25
N ALA A 154 -5.25 -6.38 19.95
CA ALA A 154 -6.56 -5.91 20.43
C ALA A 154 -7.42 -5.30 19.32
N HIS A 155 -6.80 -4.66 18.32
CA HIS A 155 -7.49 -4.02 17.20
C HIS A 155 -7.75 -4.95 16.02
N TYR A 156 -6.89 -5.95 15.84
CA TYR A 156 -6.96 -6.90 14.73
C TYR A 156 -6.86 -8.34 15.25
N PRO A 157 -7.87 -8.83 16.01
CA PRO A 157 -7.83 -10.18 16.60
C PRO A 157 -7.71 -11.28 15.56
N ASP A 158 -8.27 -11.09 14.37
CA ASP A 158 -8.18 -12.01 13.24
C ASP A 158 -6.96 -11.75 12.33
N GLY A 159 -6.11 -10.78 12.70
CA GLY A 159 -4.91 -10.42 11.96
C GLY A 159 -5.16 -9.71 10.63
N LYS A 160 -6.41 -9.38 10.31
CA LYS A 160 -6.80 -8.72 9.05
C LYS A 160 -7.57 -7.43 9.33
N GLY A 161 -7.40 -6.45 8.43
CA GLY A 161 -8.19 -5.23 8.36
C GLY A 161 -9.13 -5.24 7.16
N ALA A 162 -10.14 -4.37 7.16
CA ALA A 162 -10.97 -4.11 5.99
C ALA A 162 -10.35 -3.01 5.12
N TYR A 163 -10.55 -3.09 3.80
CA TYR A 163 -10.22 -2.00 2.88
C TYR A 163 -11.29 -0.91 2.98
N ASP A 164 -10.85 0.35 3.08
CA ASP A 164 -11.72 1.53 3.19
C ASP A 164 -11.79 2.33 1.85
N VAL A 165 -11.52 1.69 0.69
CA VAL A 165 -11.46 2.30 -0.65
C VAL A 165 -12.45 1.69 -1.61
#